data_29687a97ba084f8c14292c1ebb018bd6
#
_entry.id   29687a97ba084f8c14292c1ebb018bd6
#
_cell.length_a   1.000
_cell.length_b   1.000
_cell.length_c   1.000
_cell.angle_alpha   90.00
_cell.angle_beta   90.00
_cell.angle_gamma   90.00
#
_symmetry.space_group_name_H-M   'P 1'
#
loop_
_entity.id
_entity.type
_entity.pdbx_description
1 polymer ?
#
loop_
_entity_poly.entity_id
_entity_poly.type
_entity_poly.pdbx_seq_one_letter_code
_entity_poly.pdbx_strand_id
1 'polypeptide(L)'
;YTNNIKWRYEKSELDAWKYGNTGFPIIDSAMRQLKSEGWMHNRLRMVVAMFFTKNMLHEWRLGEEFFMQNINEGEFSSNNGGWQWSSSTGTDAAPYFRIFNPLTQSKNFDKEGLFIKKHLKKLKDVDKKEIHDPLMETRNYCNYPYQILDLKESRLRAIEAFNKAKN
;
A
#
# COMPACT_ATOMS: atom_id res chain seq x y z
N TYR A 1 -23.97 -0.83 1.58
CA TYR A 1 -23.47 -1.16 0.23
C TYR A 1 -22.08 -1.79 0.25
N THR A 2 -21.36 -1.64 1.35
CA THR A 2 -19.99 -2.17 1.48
C THR A 2 -19.91 -3.69 1.35
N ASN A 3 -20.97 -4.39 1.72
CA ASN A 3 -21.04 -5.86 1.57
C ASN A 3 -21.21 -6.29 0.10
N ASN A 4 -21.53 -5.34 -0.79
CA ASN A 4 -21.75 -5.63 -2.21
C ASN A 4 -20.51 -5.42 -3.07
N ILE A 5 -19.40 -4.97 -2.48
CA ILE A 5 -18.16 -4.76 -3.23
C ILE A 5 -17.58 -6.10 -3.65
N LYS A 6 -17.31 -6.24 -4.94
CA LYS A 6 -16.68 -7.44 -5.47
C LYS A 6 -15.17 -7.29 -5.35
N TRP A 7 -14.64 -7.77 -4.24
CA TRP A 7 -13.21 -7.79 -4.00
C TRP A 7 -12.52 -8.79 -4.91
N ARG A 8 -11.30 -8.47 -5.31
CA ARG A 8 -10.42 -9.39 -6.02
C ARG A 8 -9.67 -10.27 -5.00
N TYR A 9 -9.15 -11.38 -5.47
CA TYR A 9 -8.20 -12.19 -4.69
C TYR A 9 -7.15 -12.72 -5.64
N GLU A 10 -5.95 -12.12 -5.58
CA GLU A 10 -4.80 -12.57 -6.34
C GLU A 10 -3.67 -12.86 -5.36
N LYS A 11 -3.38 -14.15 -5.16
CA LYS A 11 -2.39 -14.58 -4.17
C LYS A 11 -1.00 -13.97 -4.43
N SER A 12 -0.60 -13.87 -5.68
CA SER A 12 0.70 -13.28 -6.04
C SER A 12 0.80 -11.81 -5.65
N GLU A 13 -0.28 -11.04 -5.82
CA GLU A 13 -0.34 -9.65 -5.40
C GLU A 13 -0.34 -9.54 -3.88
N LEU A 14 -1.12 -10.40 -3.21
CA LEU A 14 -1.17 -10.43 -1.75
C LEU A 14 0.21 -10.71 -1.16
N ASP A 15 0.91 -11.71 -1.69
CA ASP A 15 2.26 -12.04 -1.24
C ASP A 15 3.25 -10.91 -1.53
N ALA A 16 3.14 -10.26 -2.70
CA ALA A 16 3.98 -9.13 -3.05
C ALA A 16 3.79 -7.98 -2.06
N TRP A 17 2.55 -7.70 -1.66
CA TRP A 17 2.25 -6.67 -0.66
C TRP A 17 2.80 -7.05 0.72
N LYS A 18 2.51 -8.26 1.18
CA LYS A 18 2.97 -8.74 2.49
C LYS A 18 4.49 -8.68 2.66
N TYR A 19 5.22 -9.03 1.62
CA TYR A 19 6.67 -9.16 1.68
C TYR A 19 7.44 -7.99 1.08
N GLY A 20 6.74 -6.93 0.68
CA GLY A 20 7.38 -5.71 0.17
C GLY A 20 8.02 -5.88 -1.19
N ASN A 21 7.29 -6.47 -2.13
CA ASN A 21 7.72 -6.72 -3.51
C ASN A 21 6.72 -6.20 -4.54
N THR A 22 6.02 -5.11 -4.23
CA THR A 22 5.00 -4.55 -5.13
C THR A 22 5.58 -3.77 -6.30
N GLY A 23 6.85 -3.39 -6.21
CA GLY A 23 7.46 -2.49 -7.19
C GLY A 23 7.18 -1.01 -6.92
N PHE A 24 6.51 -0.69 -5.81
CA PHE A 24 6.32 0.67 -5.33
C PHE A 24 7.20 0.86 -4.08
N PRO A 25 8.33 1.58 -4.21
CA PRO A 25 9.31 1.64 -3.12
C PRO A 25 8.77 2.07 -1.77
N ILE A 26 7.86 3.04 -1.71
CA ILE A 26 7.31 3.48 -0.42
C ILE A 26 6.46 2.38 0.24
N ILE A 27 5.67 1.66 -0.55
CA ILE A 27 4.86 0.54 -0.07
C ILE A 27 5.79 -0.56 0.46
N ASP A 28 6.77 -0.93 -0.34
CA ASP A 28 7.69 -2.03 -0.01
C ASP A 28 8.55 -1.71 1.21
N SER A 29 9.00 -0.47 1.33
CA SER A 29 9.77 -0.01 2.50
C SER A 29 8.93 -0.07 3.77
N ALA A 30 7.69 0.41 3.71
CA ALA A 30 6.79 0.42 4.86
C ALA A 30 6.45 -1.00 5.32
N MET A 31 6.17 -1.90 4.38
CA MET A 31 5.84 -3.29 4.71
C MET A 31 7.04 -4.05 5.29
N ARG A 32 8.24 -3.75 4.82
CA ARG A 32 9.47 -4.34 5.39
C ARG A 32 9.75 -3.82 6.78
N GLN A 33 9.48 -2.54 7.04
CA GLN A 33 9.58 -1.98 8.39
C GLN A 33 8.58 -2.66 9.33
N LEU A 34 7.34 -2.84 8.90
CA LEU A 34 6.33 -3.53 9.71
C LEU A 34 6.82 -4.90 10.15
N LYS A 35 7.36 -5.67 9.22
CA LYS A 35 7.82 -7.03 9.49
C LYS A 35 9.03 -7.07 10.42
N SER A 36 9.98 -6.14 10.25
CA SER A 36 11.22 -6.15 11.04
C SER A 36 11.08 -5.46 12.40
N GLU A 37 10.25 -4.41 12.50
CA GLU A 37 10.14 -3.58 13.68
C GLU A 37 8.79 -3.68 14.40
N GLY A 38 7.78 -4.26 13.75
CA GLY A 38 6.43 -4.33 14.33
C GLY A 38 5.76 -2.97 14.43
N TRP A 39 6.19 -2.00 13.62
CA TRP A 39 5.73 -0.63 13.69
C TRP A 39 5.71 0.01 12.31
N MET A 40 4.82 0.98 12.13
CA MET A 40 4.73 1.76 10.90
C MET A 40 4.16 3.13 11.23
N HIS A 41 4.73 4.19 10.66
CA HIS A 41 4.21 5.55 10.81
C HIS A 41 2.75 5.61 10.34
N ASN A 42 1.91 6.35 11.07
CA ASN A 42 0.48 6.40 10.78
C ASN A 42 0.16 6.78 9.33
N ARG A 43 0.88 7.76 8.77
CA ARG A 43 0.67 8.15 7.36
C ARG A 43 0.92 6.98 6.42
N LEU A 44 1.96 6.20 6.66
CA LEU A 44 2.27 5.04 5.82
C LEU A 44 1.25 3.92 5.99
N ARG A 45 0.69 3.75 7.19
CA ARG A 45 -0.41 2.79 7.39
C ARG A 45 -1.58 3.11 6.49
N MET A 46 -1.93 4.40 6.38
CA MET A 46 -3.00 4.85 5.48
C MET A 46 -2.64 4.58 4.01
N VAL A 47 -1.40 4.85 3.63
CA VAL A 47 -0.94 4.66 2.25
C VAL A 47 -0.98 3.18 1.86
N VAL A 48 -0.40 2.29 2.69
CA VAL A 48 -0.36 0.86 2.36
C VAL A 48 -1.73 0.20 2.43
N ALA A 49 -2.59 0.64 3.37
CA ALA A 49 -3.94 0.10 3.49
C ALA A 49 -4.81 0.54 2.31
N MET A 50 -4.71 1.79 1.90
CA MET A 50 -5.47 2.29 0.75
C MET A 50 -4.99 1.66 -0.56
N PHE A 51 -3.69 1.44 -0.71
CA PHE A 51 -3.15 0.71 -1.86
C PHE A 51 -3.74 -0.70 -1.92
N PHE A 52 -3.77 -1.41 -0.80
CA PHE A 52 -4.28 -2.77 -0.70
C PHE A 52 -5.77 -2.85 -1.04
N THR A 53 -6.58 -1.96 -0.46
CA THR A 53 -8.04 -2.02 -0.59
C THR A 53 -8.56 -1.38 -1.87
N LYS A 54 -7.91 -0.34 -2.35
CA LYS A 54 -8.36 0.41 -3.52
C LYS A 54 -7.59 0.01 -4.78
N ASN A 55 -6.29 0.21 -4.82
CA ASN A 55 -5.52 -0.11 -6.02
C ASN A 55 -5.53 -1.61 -6.30
N MET A 56 -5.27 -2.45 -5.30
CA MET A 56 -5.32 -3.89 -5.46
C MET A 56 -6.75 -4.43 -5.41
N LEU A 57 -7.67 -3.69 -4.83
CA LEU A 57 -9.07 -4.08 -4.64
C LEU A 57 -9.20 -5.41 -3.90
N HIS A 58 -8.37 -5.62 -2.90
CA HIS A 58 -8.41 -6.79 -2.02
C HIS A 58 -9.24 -6.49 -0.76
N GLU A 59 -9.86 -7.52 -0.23
CA GLU A 59 -10.73 -7.39 0.94
C GLU A 59 -9.93 -6.93 2.16
N TRP A 60 -10.38 -5.85 2.80
CA TRP A 60 -9.62 -5.13 3.84
C TRP A 60 -9.28 -5.99 5.06
N ARG A 61 -10.13 -6.99 5.38
CA ARG A 61 -9.88 -7.85 6.53
C ARG A 61 -8.62 -8.69 6.38
N LEU A 62 -8.26 -9.05 5.15
CA LEU A 62 -7.01 -9.78 4.88
C LEU A 62 -5.79 -8.93 5.24
N GLY A 63 -5.84 -7.64 4.91
CA GLY A 63 -4.76 -6.72 5.27
C GLY A 63 -4.72 -6.44 6.76
N GLU A 64 -5.87 -6.24 7.38
CA GLU A 64 -5.97 -6.05 8.82
C GLU A 64 -5.37 -7.24 9.58
N GLU A 65 -5.73 -8.45 9.18
CA GLU A 65 -5.22 -9.68 9.80
C GLU A 65 -3.70 -9.74 9.73
N PHE A 66 -3.13 -9.42 8.58
CA PHE A 66 -1.68 -9.39 8.43
C PHE A 66 -1.03 -8.37 9.35
N PHE A 67 -1.62 -7.18 9.48
CA PHE A 67 -1.14 -6.15 10.41
C PHE A 67 -1.20 -6.64 11.85
N MET A 68 -2.34 -7.25 12.25
CA MET A 68 -2.50 -7.78 13.61
C MET A 68 -1.41 -8.80 13.97
N GLN A 69 -0.98 -9.59 13.00
CA GLN A 69 0.07 -10.59 13.20
C GLN A 69 1.47 -9.98 13.33
N ASN A 70 1.67 -8.75 12.86
CA ASN A 70 2.99 -8.15 12.75
C ASN A 70 3.20 -6.88 13.57
N ILE A 71 2.14 -6.19 14.00
CA ILE A 71 2.30 -4.97 14.81
C ILE A 71 2.44 -5.29 16.31
N ASN A 72 3.10 -4.39 17.02
CA ASN A 72 3.26 -4.49 18.47
C ASN A 72 1.90 -4.34 19.17
N GLU A 73 1.75 -4.98 20.35
CA GLU A 73 0.48 -5.07 21.08
C GLU A 73 -0.21 -3.72 21.33
N GLY A 74 0.54 -2.65 21.58
CA GLY A 74 -0.02 -1.33 21.84
C GLY A 74 -0.74 -0.68 20.65
N GLU A 75 -0.70 -1.30 19.48
CA GLU A 75 -1.24 -0.74 18.26
C GLU A 75 -2.56 -1.36 17.81
N PHE A 76 -3.08 -2.34 18.53
CA PHE A 76 -4.25 -3.12 18.09
C PHE A 76 -5.53 -2.28 17.95
N SER A 77 -5.78 -1.38 18.89
CA SER A 77 -7.06 -0.64 18.92
C SER A 77 -7.28 0.28 17.73
N SER A 78 -6.20 0.83 17.17
CA SER A 78 -6.28 1.75 16.02
C SER A 78 -6.28 1.03 14.68
N ASN A 79 -5.91 -0.25 14.65
CA ASN A 79 -5.74 -1.00 13.40
C ASN A 79 -7.07 -1.17 12.63
N ASN A 80 -8.11 -1.66 13.30
CA ASN A 80 -9.41 -1.91 12.67
C ASN A 80 -10.01 -0.65 12.06
N GLY A 81 -10.05 0.46 12.82
CA GLY A 81 -10.61 1.72 12.35
C GLY A 81 -9.86 2.29 11.15
N GLY A 82 -8.53 2.18 11.15
CA GLY A 82 -7.70 2.63 10.05
C GLY A 82 -7.96 1.84 8.76
N TRP A 83 -8.13 0.52 8.88
CA TRP A 83 -8.43 -0.32 7.73
C TRP A 83 -9.82 -0.06 7.18
N GLN A 84 -10.82 0.12 8.03
CA GLN A 84 -12.17 0.47 7.59
C GLN A 84 -12.20 1.82 6.90
N TRP A 85 -11.50 2.81 7.46
CA TRP A 85 -11.41 4.13 6.84
C TRP A 85 -10.80 4.05 5.43
N SER A 86 -9.69 3.35 5.29
CA SER A 86 -8.95 3.22 4.02
C SER A 86 -9.74 2.47 2.94
N SER A 87 -10.58 1.51 3.35
CA SER A 87 -11.41 0.75 2.43
C SER A 87 -12.76 1.40 2.15
N SER A 88 -13.05 2.53 2.79
CA SER A 88 -14.34 3.23 2.70
C SER A 88 -15.51 2.38 3.19
N THR A 89 -15.29 1.55 4.22
CA THR A 89 -16.29 0.62 4.75
C THR A 89 -16.75 0.91 6.17
N GLY A 90 -16.08 1.80 6.90
CA GLY A 90 -16.41 2.13 8.29
C GLY A 90 -17.38 3.29 8.42
N THR A 91 -17.75 3.62 9.67
CA THR A 91 -18.66 4.71 10.00
C THR A 91 -18.13 6.07 9.55
N ASP A 92 -16.81 6.31 9.75
CA ASP A 92 -16.13 7.52 9.33
C ASP A 92 -15.26 7.24 8.10
N ALA A 93 -15.78 6.43 7.17
CA ALA A 93 -15.03 5.97 6.01
C ALA A 93 -14.61 7.12 5.11
N ALA A 94 -13.43 6.98 4.49
CA ALA A 94 -13.02 7.87 3.43
C ALA A 94 -13.99 7.76 2.24
N PRO A 95 -14.25 8.86 1.50
CA PRO A 95 -15.05 8.76 0.28
C PRO A 95 -14.44 7.72 -0.67
N TYR A 96 -15.29 6.91 -1.29
CA TYR A 96 -14.82 5.80 -2.13
C TYR A 96 -13.94 6.25 -3.29
N PHE A 97 -14.10 7.48 -3.76
CA PHE A 97 -13.30 8.03 -4.85
C PHE A 97 -11.95 8.58 -4.36
N ARG A 98 -11.72 8.66 -3.05
CA ARG A 98 -10.45 9.12 -2.50
C ARG A 98 -9.46 7.95 -2.51
N ILE A 99 -8.52 8.02 -3.43
CA ILE A 99 -7.48 7.01 -3.61
C ILE A 99 -6.15 7.74 -3.63
N PHE A 100 -5.29 7.43 -2.66
CA PHE A 100 -3.96 8.03 -2.59
C PHE A 100 -3.11 7.54 -3.76
N ASN A 101 -2.36 8.47 -4.36
CA ASN A 101 -1.31 8.09 -5.30
C ASN A 101 -0.05 7.79 -4.48
N PRO A 102 0.42 6.54 -4.43
CA PRO A 102 1.57 6.20 -3.59
C PRO A 102 2.86 6.94 -3.97
N LEU A 103 3.02 7.30 -5.24
CA LEU A 103 4.19 8.05 -5.69
C LEU A 103 4.19 9.47 -5.11
N THR A 104 3.04 10.13 -5.13
CA THR A 104 2.89 11.47 -4.53
C THR A 104 3.09 11.41 -3.01
N GLN A 105 2.49 10.42 -2.37
CA GLN A 105 2.65 10.23 -0.91
C GLN A 105 4.11 9.95 -0.55
N SER A 106 4.80 9.19 -1.38
CA SER A 106 6.23 8.87 -1.19
C SER A 106 7.07 10.14 -1.20
N LYS A 107 6.87 10.98 -2.20
CA LYS A 107 7.63 12.24 -2.34
C LYS A 107 7.36 13.19 -1.18
N ASN A 108 6.12 13.22 -0.69
CA ASN A 108 5.76 14.08 0.44
C ASN A 108 6.30 13.56 1.77
N PHE A 109 6.26 12.26 1.99
CA PHE A 109 6.70 11.65 3.24
C PHE A 109 8.23 11.50 3.32
N ASP A 110 8.87 11.16 2.21
CA ASP A 110 10.29 10.79 2.17
C ASP A 110 11.01 11.48 1.03
N LYS A 111 11.00 12.81 1.06
CA LYS A 111 11.51 13.65 -0.04
C LYS A 111 12.90 13.23 -0.55
N GLU A 112 13.81 12.95 0.37
CA GLU A 112 15.20 12.59 0.03
C GLU A 112 15.40 11.09 -0.17
N GLY A 113 14.38 10.27 0.03
CA GLY A 113 14.46 8.83 -0.12
C GLY A 113 15.21 8.10 0.99
N LEU A 114 15.43 8.75 2.13
CA LEU A 114 16.19 8.15 3.23
C LEU A 114 15.47 6.98 3.87
N PHE A 115 14.15 7.07 4.05
CA PHE A 115 13.35 5.99 4.58
C PHE A 115 13.36 4.79 3.63
N ILE A 116 13.16 5.05 2.34
CA ILE A 116 13.19 4.00 1.32
C ILE A 116 14.54 3.28 1.35
N LYS A 117 15.63 4.03 1.34
CA LYS A 117 16.98 3.44 1.33
C LYS A 117 17.27 2.62 2.57
N LYS A 118 16.75 3.06 3.73
CA LYS A 118 16.94 2.34 5.00
C LYS A 118 16.28 0.96 4.97
N HIS A 119 15.07 0.87 4.43
CA HIS A 119 14.27 -0.36 4.47
C HIS A 119 14.31 -1.18 3.18
N LEU A 120 14.78 -0.60 2.08
CA LEU A 120 15.00 -1.26 0.81
C LEU A 120 16.45 -1.12 0.40
N LYS A 121 17.30 -1.98 0.93
CA LYS A 121 18.75 -1.89 0.70
C LYS A 121 19.14 -2.07 -0.77
N LYS A 122 18.31 -2.75 -1.56
CA LYS A 122 18.53 -2.84 -3.01
C LYS A 122 18.58 -1.49 -3.69
N LEU A 123 17.92 -0.48 -3.13
CA LEU A 123 17.84 0.86 -3.71
C LEU A 123 18.74 1.87 -2.99
N LYS A 124 19.64 1.42 -2.15
CA LYS A 124 20.48 2.31 -1.31
C LYS A 124 21.29 3.33 -2.09
N ASP A 125 21.69 3.02 -3.31
CA ASP A 125 22.53 3.89 -4.14
C ASP A 125 21.75 4.60 -5.25
N VAL A 126 20.42 4.47 -5.25
CA VAL A 126 19.57 5.09 -6.26
C VAL A 126 19.40 6.59 -5.96
N ASP A 127 19.49 7.43 -6.99
CA ASP A 127 19.36 8.88 -6.85
C ASP A 127 17.95 9.25 -6.35
N LYS A 128 17.88 10.27 -5.50
CA LYS A 128 16.62 10.77 -4.94
C LYS A 128 15.62 11.21 -5.99
N LYS A 129 16.05 11.55 -7.17
CA LYS A 129 15.18 11.97 -8.28
C LYS A 129 14.36 10.81 -8.84
N GLU A 130 14.84 9.58 -8.71
CA GLU A 130 14.13 8.42 -9.23
C GLU A 130 13.78 7.37 -8.15
N ILE A 131 14.21 7.58 -6.91
CA ILE A 131 14.04 6.59 -5.83
C ILE A 131 12.57 6.22 -5.60
N HIS A 132 11.64 7.16 -5.84
CA HIS A 132 10.21 6.93 -5.60
C HIS A 132 9.56 6.05 -6.68
N ASP A 133 10.13 6.07 -7.89
CA ASP A 133 9.64 5.28 -9.02
C ASP A 133 10.81 5.02 -9.97
N PRO A 134 11.67 4.04 -9.63
CA PRO A 134 12.88 3.80 -10.42
C PRO A 134 12.59 3.47 -11.87
N LEU A 135 13.47 3.95 -12.74
CA LEU A 135 13.41 3.63 -14.16
C LEU A 135 13.64 2.13 -14.39
N MET A 136 13.17 1.63 -15.52
CA MET A 136 13.29 0.21 -15.86
C MET A 136 14.74 -0.27 -15.77
N GLU A 137 15.70 0.50 -16.29
CA GLU A 137 17.12 0.16 -16.24
C GLU A 137 17.62 0.02 -14.80
N THR A 138 17.21 0.95 -13.94
CA THR A 138 17.60 0.94 -12.53
C THR A 138 17.00 -0.27 -11.82
N ARG A 139 15.74 -0.60 -12.11
CA ARG A 139 15.08 -1.79 -11.55
C ARG A 139 15.82 -3.06 -11.93
N ASN A 140 16.20 -3.18 -13.20
CA ASN A 140 16.96 -4.34 -13.69
C ASN A 140 18.33 -4.42 -13.02
N TYR A 141 19.02 -3.29 -12.90
CA TYR A 141 20.34 -3.26 -12.26
C TYR A 141 20.28 -3.63 -10.78
N CYS A 142 19.27 -3.11 -10.07
CA CYS A 142 19.11 -3.36 -8.63
C CYS A 142 18.37 -4.67 -8.32
N ASN A 143 17.92 -5.40 -9.32
CA ASN A 143 17.07 -6.57 -9.16
C ASN A 143 15.82 -6.23 -8.33
N TYR A 144 15.21 -5.09 -8.62
CA TYR A 144 13.99 -4.61 -7.98
C TYR A 144 12.81 -4.83 -8.93
N PRO A 145 11.67 -5.33 -8.42
CA PRO A 145 10.55 -5.71 -9.28
C PRO A 145 9.89 -4.53 -9.99
N TYR A 146 9.24 -4.81 -11.11
CA TYR A 146 8.34 -3.88 -11.75
C TYR A 146 7.08 -3.70 -10.91
N GLN A 147 6.35 -2.60 -11.14
CA GLN A 147 5.08 -2.36 -10.48
C GLN A 147 4.09 -3.49 -10.78
N ILE A 148 3.46 -4.04 -9.73
CA ILE A 148 2.51 -5.16 -9.90
C ILE A 148 1.19 -4.74 -10.55
N LEU A 149 0.93 -3.44 -10.64
CA LEU A 149 -0.29 -2.92 -11.23
C LEU A 149 -0.04 -1.52 -11.80
N ASP A 150 -0.94 -1.10 -12.68
CA ASP A 150 -0.96 0.25 -13.22
C ASP A 150 -1.85 1.14 -12.33
N LEU A 151 -1.33 2.28 -11.87
CA LEU A 151 -2.04 3.14 -10.93
C LEU A 151 -3.32 3.72 -11.52
N LYS A 152 -3.28 4.14 -12.78
CA LYS A 152 -4.44 4.75 -13.44
C LYS A 152 -5.55 3.72 -13.64
N GLU A 153 -5.20 2.57 -14.20
CA GLU A 153 -6.16 1.48 -14.43
C GLU A 153 -6.75 0.97 -13.13
N SER A 154 -5.92 0.77 -12.11
CA SER A 154 -6.38 0.28 -10.81
C SER A 154 -7.32 1.27 -10.12
N ARG A 155 -7.04 2.57 -10.25
CA ARG A 155 -7.91 3.62 -9.70
C ARG A 155 -9.28 3.59 -10.36
N LEU A 156 -9.34 3.51 -11.69
CA LEU A 156 -10.60 3.44 -12.42
C LEU A 156 -11.39 2.18 -12.06
N ARG A 157 -10.69 1.06 -11.93
CA ARG A 157 -11.29 -0.21 -11.50
C ARG A 157 -11.92 -0.11 -10.11
N ALA A 158 -11.23 0.53 -9.18
CA ALA A 158 -11.76 0.72 -7.82
C ALA A 158 -13.02 1.58 -7.84
N ILE A 159 -12.99 2.70 -8.54
CA ILE A 159 -14.15 3.59 -8.63
C ILE A 159 -15.34 2.85 -9.23
N GLU A 160 -15.13 2.07 -10.29
CA GLU A 160 -16.18 1.29 -10.92
C GLU A 160 -16.76 0.25 -9.95
N ALA A 161 -15.91 -0.48 -9.24
CA ALA A 161 -16.35 -1.50 -8.29
C ALA A 161 -17.22 -0.90 -7.16
N PHE A 162 -16.82 0.25 -6.63
CA PHE A 162 -17.58 0.92 -5.57
C PHE A 162 -18.88 1.54 -6.12
N ASN A 163 -18.88 2.03 -7.35
CA ASN A 163 -20.10 2.52 -7.98
C ASN A 163 -21.12 1.40 -8.18
N LYS A 164 -20.67 0.25 -8.65
CA LYS A 164 -21.55 -0.92 -8.85
C LYS A 164 -22.15 -1.41 -7.52
N ALA A 165 -21.39 -1.32 -6.44
CA ALA A 165 -21.84 -1.75 -5.12
C ALA A 165 -22.96 -0.87 -4.55
N LYS A 166 -23.08 0.37 -5.00
CA LYS A 166 -24.13 1.30 -4.59
C LYS A 166 -25.48 1.00 -5.26
N ASN A 167 -25.45 0.43 -6.44
CA ASN A 167 -26.63 0.13 -7.23
C ASN A 167 -27.10 -1.30 -6.95
#